data_8b2434913edb278f37b7a39770eac8fa
#
_entry.id   8b2434913edb278f37b7a39770eac8fa
#
_cell.length_a   1.000
_cell.length_b   1.000
_cell.length_c   1.000
_cell.angle_alpha   90.00
_cell.angle_beta   90.00
_cell.angle_gamma   90.00
#
_symmetry.space_group_name_H-M   'P 1'
#
loop_
_entity.id
_entity.type
_entity.pdbx_description
1 polymer ?
#
loop_
_entity_poly.entity_id
_entity_poly.type
_entity_poly.pdbx_seq_one_letter_code
_entity_poly.pdbx_strand_id
1 'polypeptide(L)'
;VTGFRAVFDAVESGECQFGVLPIENSSNGSVKEVYDLLEERKCYIVRGTRLWISHDLLVKKGTKLEDIHTIISHPQALGQCSHFLDKLEGVELRSYDNTARAAQLVAASDDPGVAAIAAPQCADLYNLSPLLRNIQNSDNNYTRFICISKDFHVYPGANKISVVTTASHAPGGLGTLLTKFANIGVNLTKLESRPIVGHNFEFLFYLDLEASLADPKVLSVLAELHASQDKFRLLGNYPEN
;
A
#
# COMPACT_ATOMS: atom_id res chain seq x y z
N VAL A 1 -1.28 -9.86 -14.48
CA VAL A 1 -0.57 -10.77 -13.54
C VAL A 1 -1.41 -10.97 -12.30
N THR A 2 -1.38 -12.16 -11.72
CA THR A 2 -2.17 -12.51 -10.54
C THR A 2 -1.24 -12.66 -9.32
N GLY A 3 -1.42 -11.76 -8.33
CA GLY A 3 -0.64 -11.76 -7.09
C GLY A 3 0.64 -10.91 -7.16
N PHE A 4 1.16 -10.56 -5.96
CA PHE A 4 2.30 -9.66 -5.85
C PHE A 4 3.60 -10.27 -6.38
N ARG A 5 3.84 -11.57 -6.14
CA ARG A 5 5.01 -12.29 -6.65
C ARG A 5 5.11 -12.21 -8.17
N ALA A 6 3.99 -12.39 -8.89
CA ALA A 6 3.97 -12.32 -10.35
C ALA A 6 4.31 -10.91 -10.89
N VAL A 7 4.06 -9.84 -10.13
CA VAL A 7 4.50 -8.48 -10.49
C VAL A 7 6.03 -8.38 -10.44
N PHE A 8 6.66 -8.90 -9.38
CA PHE A 8 8.11 -8.95 -9.27
C PHE A 8 8.73 -9.80 -10.38
N ASP A 9 8.16 -10.98 -10.65
CA ASP A 9 8.65 -11.89 -11.70
C ASP A 9 8.61 -11.21 -13.09
N ALA A 10 7.52 -10.49 -13.42
CA ALA A 10 7.39 -9.77 -14.68
C ALA A 10 8.41 -8.61 -14.82
N VAL A 11 8.74 -7.92 -13.72
CA VAL A 11 9.75 -6.86 -13.72
C VAL A 11 11.16 -7.45 -13.81
N GLU A 12 11.48 -8.49 -13.06
CA GLU A 12 12.81 -9.14 -13.09
C GLU A 12 13.12 -9.80 -14.43
N SER A 13 12.13 -10.44 -15.06
CA SER A 13 12.27 -11.05 -16.39
C SER A 13 12.39 -10.01 -17.52
N GLY A 14 11.98 -8.74 -17.26
CA GLY A 14 11.93 -7.69 -18.27
C GLY A 14 10.67 -7.71 -19.13
N GLU A 15 9.67 -8.53 -18.81
CA GLU A 15 8.33 -8.50 -19.41
C GLU A 15 7.64 -7.15 -19.18
N CYS A 16 7.84 -6.58 -17.99
CA CYS A 16 7.40 -5.24 -17.64
C CYS A 16 8.59 -4.38 -17.20
N GLN A 17 8.64 -3.14 -17.66
CA GLN A 17 9.65 -2.17 -17.20
C GLN A 17 9.41 -1.75 -15.75
N PHE A 18 8.16 -1.65 -15.33
CA PHE A 18 7.73 -1.22 -14.02
C PHE A 18 6.65 -2.13 -13.45
N GLY A 19 6.64 -2.27 -12.12
CA GLY A 19 5.56 -2.92 -11.38
C GLY A 19 4.99 -1.96 -10.33
N VAL A 20 3.68 -1.94 -10.16
CA VAL A 20 3.02 -1.13 -9.12
C VAL A 20 2.39 -2.05 -8.08
N LEU A 21 2.67 -1.78 -6.80
CA LEU A 21 2.28 -2.61 -5.67
C LEU A 21 1.81 -1.75 -4.50
N PRO A 22 0.74 -2.13 -3.78
CA PRO A 22 0.43 -1.53 -2.50
C PRO A 22 1.48 -1.98 -1.46
N ILE A 23 1.98 -1.06 -0.65
CA ILE A 23 2.94 -1.40 0.42
C ILE A 23 2.36 -1.17 1.81
N GLU A 24 1.43 -0.24 1.93
CA GLU A 24 0.84 0.13 3.21
C GLU A 24 -0.56 0.72 3.02
N ASN A 25 -1.45 0.43 3.97
CA ASN A 25 -2.74 1.11 4.08
C ASN A 25 -2.86 1.72 5.48
N SER A 26 -3.33 2.96 5.58
CA SER A 26 -3.40 3.69 6.85
C SER A 26 -4.32 3.03 7.90
N SER A 27 -5.29 2.23 7.46
CA SER A 27 -6.23 1.51 8.34
C SER A 27 -5.79 0.07 8.65
N ASN A 28 -5.10 -0.60 7.71
CA ASN A 28 -4.75 -2.02 7.82
C ASN A 28 -3.25 -2.27 8.04
N GLY A 29 -2.43 -1.21 7.99
CA GLY A 29 -0.99 -1.32 8.17
C GLY A 29 -0.26 -1.85 6.93
N SER A 30 0.87 -2.49 7.18
CA SER A 30 1.83 -2.93 6.16
C SER A 30 1.38 -4.16 5.38
N VAL A 31 1.59 -4.16 4.06
CA VAL A 31 1.41 -5.33 3.18
C VAL A 31 2.65 -6.22 3.30
N LYS A 32 2.63 -7.11 4.29
CA LYS A 32 3.79 -7.90 4.73
C LYS A 32 4.46 -8.67 3.60
N GLU A 33 3.67 -9.29 2.70
CA GLU A 33 4.18 -10.05 1.55
C GLU A 33 5.02 -9.17 0.61
N VAL A 34 4.65 -7.91 0.42
CA VAL A 34 5.41 -6.99 -0.45
C VAL A 34 6.76 -6.62 0.18
N TYR A 35 6.82 -6.44 1.51
CA TYR A 35 8.09 -6.24 2.21
C TYR A 35 9.01 -7.46 2.08
N ASP A 36 8.47 -8.67 2.27
CA ASP A 36 9.24 -9.91 2.13
C ASP A 36 9.77 -10.07 0.70
N LEU A 37 8.94 -9.78 -0.31
CA LEU A 37 9.35 -9.81 -1.71
C LEU A 37 10.40 -8.73 -2.05
N LEU A 38 10.32 -7.53 -1.46
CA LEU A 38 11.34 -6.49 -1.62
C LEU A 38 12.70 -6.93 -1.07
N GLU A 39 12.75 -7.74 -0.03
CA GLU A 39 14.00 -8.30 0.51
C GLU A 39 14.52 -9.46 -0.36
N GLU A 40 13.60 -10.36 -0.76
CA GLU A 40 13.94 -11.57 -1.55
C GLU A 40 14.41 -11.22 -2.97
N ARG A 41 13.80 -10.21 -3.62
CA ARG A 41 13.93 -9.92 -5.05
C ARG A 41 14.86 -8.76 -5.35
N LYS A 42 15.47 -8.77 -6.54
CA LYS A 42 16.42 -7.75 -7.00
C LYS A 42 15.71 -6.59 -7.72
N CYS A 43 14.72 -6.00 -7.06
CA CYS A 43 14.04 -4.82 -7.57
C CYS A 43 14.29 -3.61 -6.67
N TYR A 44 14.12 -2.42 -7.25
CA TYR A 44 14.29 -1.13 -6.56
C TYR A 44 13.00 -0.32 -6.62
N ILE A 45 12.70 0.40 -5.55
CA ILE A 45 11.61 1.38 -5.52
C ILE A 45 12.07 2.63 -6.25
N VAL A 46 11.32 3.03 -7.28
CA VAL A 46 11.65 4.19 -8.12
C VAL A 46 10.62 5.33 -7.98
N ARG A 47 9.46 5.07 -7.40
CA ARG A 47 8.44 6.06 -7.08
C ARG A 47 7.52 5.57 -5.96
N GLY A 48 7.03 6.52 -5.14
CA GLY A 48 5.95 6.30 -4.20
C GLY A 48 4.78 7.24 -4.48
N THR A 49 3.56 6.80 -4.16
CA THR A 49 2.37 7.66 -4.20
C THR A 49 1.36 7.20 -3.16
N ARG A 50 0.59 8.16 -2.63
CA ARG A 50 -0.52 7.87 -1.71
C ARG A 50 -1.83 8.12 -2.43
N LEU A 51 -2.69 7.11 -2.41
CA LEU A 51 -4.03 7.21 -2.98
C LEU A 51 -5.04 7.26 -1.84
N TRP A 52 -5.84 8.31 -1.82
CA TRP A 52 -6.99 8.38 -0.93
C TRP A 52 -8.05 7.37 -1.37
N ILE A 53 -8.50 6.56 -0.41
CA ILE A 53 -9.49 5.53 -0.64
C ILE A 53 -10.84 6.04 -0.15
N SER A 54 -11.76 6.24 -1.07
CA SER A 54 -13.14 6.57 -0.79
C SER A 54 -14.08 5.51 -1.35
N HIS A 55 -15.22 5.37 -0.73
CA HIS A 55 -16.23 4.41 -1.11
C HIS A 55 -17.58 5.11 -1.31
N ASP A 56 -18.15 4.91 -2.51
CA ASP A 56 -19.50 5.34 -2.85
C ASP A 56 -20.45 4.15 -2.90
N LEU A 57 -21.73 4.38 -2.64
CA LEU A 57 -22.79 3.42 -2.92
C LEU A 57 -23.23 3.62 -4.37
N LEU A 58 -22.87 2.67 -5.23
CA LEU A 58 -23.13 2.70 -6.66
C LEU A 58 -24.31 1.83 -7.02
N VAL A 59 -25.24 2.38 -7.80
CA VAL A 59 -26.50 1.73 -8.23
C VAL A 59 -26.76 1.94 -9.70
N LYS A 60 -27.70 1.23 -10.27
CA LYS A 60 -28.26 1.56 -11.60
C LYS A 60 -28.99 2.89 -11.55
N LYS A 61 -29.01 3.60 -12.67
CA LYS A 61 -29.67 4.91 -12.78
C LYS A 61 -31.16 4.78 -12.42
N GLY A 62 -31.61 5.64 -11.52
CA GLY A 62 -33.01 5.69 -11.09
C GLY A 62 -33.35 4.84 -9.87
N THR A 63 -32.45 3.99 -9.38
CA THR A 63 -32.65 3.23 -8.12
C THR A 63 -32.61 4.19 -6.93
N LYS A 64 -33.52 4.02 -5.99
CA LYS A 64 -33.56 4.73 -4.71
C LYS A 64 -33.02 3.87 -3.57
N LEU A 65 -32.70 4.49 -2.44
CA LEU A 65 -32.17 3.78 -1.28
C LEU A 65 -33.13 2.72 -0.74
N GLU A 66 -34.42 3.03 -0.75
CA GLU A 66 -35.51 2.14 -0.31
C GLU A 66 -35.70 0.89 -1.19
N ASP A 67 -35.21 0.93 -2.43
CA ASP A 67 -35.31 -0.21 -3.37
C ASP A 67 -34.19 -1.23 -3.15
N ILE A 68 -33.14 -0.86 -2.38
CA ILE A 68 -31.95 -1.69 -2.22
C ILE A 68 -32.22 -2.79 -1.20
N HIS A 69 -32.03 -4.04 -1.63
CA HIS A 69 -32.10 -5.24 -0.77
C HIS A 69 -30.80 -6.03 -0.72
N THR A 70 -29.81 -5.73 -1.59
CA THR A 70 -28.52 -6.41 -1.61
C THR A 70 -27.40 -5.42 -1.89
N ILE A 71 -26.34 -5.45 -1.07
CA ILE A 71 -25.12 -4.67 -1.27
C ILE A 71 -23.93 -5.62 -1.41
N ILE A 72 -23.14 -5.44 -2.48
CA ILE A 72 -22.01 -6.31 -2.83
C ILE A 72 -20.72 -5.50 -2.76
N SER A 73 -19.68 -6.02 -2.10
CA SER A 73 -18.33 -5.45 -2.15
C SER A 73 -17.28 -6.42 -1.62
N HIS A 74 -16.02 -6.01 -1.64
CA HIS A 74 -14.94 -6.71 -0.94
C HIS A 74 -15.16 -6.62 0.58
N PRO A 75 -14.88 -7.70 1.35
CA PRO A 75 -15.09 -7.72 2.81
C PRO A 75 -14.48 -6.53 3.53
N GLN A 76 -13.29 -6.10 3.12
CA GLN A 76 -12.61 -4.94 3.68
C GLN A 76 -13.40 -3.63 3.45
N ALA A 77 -13.97 -3.42 2.27
CA ALA A 77 -14.76 -2.23 1.97
C ALA A 77 -16.09 -2.23 2.73
N LEU A 78 -16.74 -3.41 2.89
CA LEU A 78 -17.91 -3.56 3.74
C LEU A 78 -17.59 -3.18 5.19
N GLY A 79 -16.49 -3.68 5.76
CA GLY A 79 -16.02 -3.31 7.10
C GLY A 79 -15.70 -1.82 7.24
N GLN A 80 -15.11 -1.20 6.22
CA GLN A 80 -14.81 0.24 6.19
C GLN A 80 -16.05 1.13 6.06
N CYS A 81 -17.20 0.57 5.70
CA CYS A 81 -18.49 1.27 5.60
C CYS A 81 -19.52 0.79 6.64
N SER A 82 -19.09 0.10 7.69
CA SER A 82 -20.00 -0.53 8.68
C SER A 82 -20.94 0.49 9.32
N HIS A 83 -20.48 1.69 9.69
CA HIS A 83 -21.36 2.72 10.30
C HIS A 83 -22.51 3.16 9.39
N PHE A 84 -22.34 3.08 8.10
CA PHE A 84 -23.41 3.33 7.13
C PHE A 84 -24.29 2.10 7.01
N LEU A 85 -23.71 0.91 6.86
CA LEU A 85 -24.41 -0.35 6.65
C LEU A 85 -25.29 -0.73 7.84
N ASP A 86 -24.84 -0.48 9.07
CA ASP A 86 -25.59 -0.77 10.31
C ASP A 86 -26.92 0.02 10.44
N LYS A 87 -27.10 1.07 9.63
CA LYS A 87 -28.34 1.87 9.59
C LYS A 87 -29.36 1.36 8.59
N LEU A 88 -28.99 0.38 7.76
CA LEU A 88 -29.85 -0.18 6.73
C LEU A 88 -30.55 -1.43 7.28
N GLU A 89 -31.88 -1.44 7.24
CA GLU A 89 -32.69 -2.58 7.67
C GLU A 89 -33.03 -3.47 6.46
N GLY A 90 -32.95 -4.77 6.63
CA GLY A 90 -33.40 -5.76 5.63
C GLY A 90 -32.49 -5.88 4.39
N VAL A 91 -31.29 -5.32 4.42
CA VAL A 91 -30.32 -5.38 3.30
C VAL A 91 -29.35 -6.54 3.51
N GLU A 92 -29.24 -7.42 2.51
CA GLU A 92 -28.27 -8.51 2.49
C GLU A 92 -26.89 -7.99 2.06
N LEU A 93 -25.84 -8.31 2.82
CA LEU A 93 -24.44 -7.98 2.46
C LEU A 93 -23.75 -9.19 1.84
N ARG A 94 -23.25 -9.05 0.62
CA ARG A 94 -22.53 -10.10 -0.10
C ARG A 94 -21.07 -9.73 -0.34
N SER A 95 -20.18 -10.63 0.08
CA SER A 95 -18.74 -10.48 -0.18
C SER A 95 -18.39 -10.88 -1.61
N TYR A 96 -17.45 -10.12 -2.21
CA TYR A 96 -16.93 -10.39 -3.55
C TYR A 96 -15.40 -10.17 -3.61
N ASP A 97 -14.75 -10.64 -4.66
CA ASP A 97 -13.28 -10.65 -4.81
C ASP A 97 -12.63 -9.27 -4.71
N ASN A 98 -13.28 -8.25 -5.31
CA ASN A 98 -12.84 -6.86 -5.25
C ASN A 98 -13.98 -5.89 -5.55
N THR A 99 -13.80 -4.63 -5.16
CA THR A 99 -14.82 -3.58 -5.26
C THR A 99 -15.20 -3.24 -6.71
N ALA A 100 -14.24 -3.22 -7.63
CA ALA A 100 -14.49 -2.90 -9.03
C ALA A 100 -15.30 -4.02 -9.74
N ARG A 101 -15.00 -5.30 -9.43
CA ARG A 101 -15.80 -6.42 -9.93
C ARG A 101 -17.20 -6.45 -9.33
N ALA A 102 -17.37 -6.03 -8.08
CA ALA A 102 -18.70 -5.86 -7.49
C ALA A 102 -19.51 -4.81 -8.26
N ALA A 103 -18.92 -3.65 -8.59
CA ALA A 103 -19.55 -2.64 -9.42
C ALA A 103 -19.87 -3.15 -10.84
N GLN A 104 -18.97 -3.91 -11.46
CA GLN A 104 -19.21 -4.56 -12.75
C GLN A 104 -20.40 -5.52 -12.71
N LEU A 105 -20.53 -6.29 -11.64
CA LEU A 105 -21.63 -7.24 -11.44
C LEU A 105 -22.97 -6.51 -11.30
N VAL A 106 -23.02 -5.41 -10.53
CA VAL A 106 -24.21 -4.56 -10.41
C VAL A 106 -24.62 -3.99 -11.76
N ALA A 107 -23.63 -3.51 -12.56
CA ALA A 107 -23.93 -3.01 -13.91
C ALA A 107 -24.53 -4.06 -14.83
N ALA A 108 -24.08 -5.31 -14.73
CA ALA A 108 -24.56 -6.45 -15.53
C ALA A 108 -25.84 -7.11 -14.97
N SER A 109 -26.22 -6.82 -13.73
CA SER A 109 -27.44 -7.38 -13.11
C SER A 109 -28.70 -6.82 -13.77
N ASP A 110 -29.75 -7.62 -13.91
CA ASP A 110 -31.07 -7.13 -14.31
C ASP A 110 -31.88 -6.58 -13.13
N ASP A 111 -31.45 -6.87 -11.91
CA ASP A 111 -32.09 -6.46 -10.67
C ASP A 111 -31.63 -5.05 -10.25
N PRO A 112 -32.52 -4.04 -10.24
CA PRO A 112 -32.17 -2.69 -9.83
C PRO A 112 -31.95 -2.54 -8.32
N GLY A 113 -32.41 -3.49 -7.49
CA GLY A 113 -32.26 -3.50 -6.04
C GLY A 113 -30.88 -3.97 -5.56
N VAL A 114 -29.95 -4.24 -6.48
CA VAL A 114 -28.58 -4.63 -6.15
C VAL A 114 -27.66 -3.40 -6.28
N ALA A 115 -26.89 -3.12 -5.22
CA ALA A 115 -25.94 -2.02 -5.15
C ALA A 115 -24.49 -2.52 -4.93
N ALA A 116 -23.50 -1.71 -5.27
CA ALA A 116 -22.10 -1.98 -4.95
C ALA A 116 -21.49 -0.87 -4.10
N ILE A 117 -20.63 -1.24 -3.15
CA ILE A 117 -19.69 -0.31 -2.54
C ILE A 117 -18.40 -0.39 -3.32
N ALA A 118 -18.02 0.72 -3.97
CA ALA A 118 -16.82 0.79 -4.79
C ALA A 118 -16.24 2.20 -4.85
N ALA A 119 -15.05 2.33 -5.48
CA ALA A 119 -14.43 3.62 -5.72
C ALA A 119 -15.29 4.48 -6.67
N PRO A 120 -15.32 5.82 -6.51
CA PRO A 120 -16.13 6.73 -7.33
C PRO A 120 -15.93 6.55 -8.84
N GLN A 121 -14.69 6.23 -9.27
CA GLN A 121 -14.34 6.02 -10.68
C GLN A 121 -15.10 4.85 -11.33
N CYS A 122 -15.58 3.89 -10.52
CA CYS A 122 -16.37 2.78 -11.02
C CYS A 122 -17.76 3.21 -11.51
N ALA A 123 -18.27 4.36 -11.07
CA ALA A 123 -19.53 4.91 -11.57
C ALA A 123 -19.45 5.21 -13.08
N ASP A 124 -18.43 5.96 -13.50
CA ASP A 124 -18.24 6.30 -14.92
C ASP A 124 -17.84 5.07 -15.73
N LEU A 125 -16.92 4.23 -15.18
CA LEU A 125 -16.42 3.04 -15.89
C LEU A 125 -17.53 2.03 -16.23
N TYR A 126 -18.51 1.86 -15.35
CA TYR A 126 -19.57 0.87 -15.48
C TYR A 126 -20.97 1.49 -15.73
N ASN A 127 -21.03 2.81 -16.01
CA ASN A 127 -22.30 3.53 -16.25
C ASN A 127 -23.31 3.38 -15.09
N LEU A 128 -22.81 3.40 -13.87
CA LEU A 128 -23.60 3.41 -12.64
C LEU A 128 -23.79 4.84 -12.12
N SER A 129 -24.68 5.01 -11.17
CA SER A 129 -24.92 6.29 -10.47
C SER A 129 -24.47 6.20 -9.03
N PRO A 130 -23.68 7.17 -8.53
CA PRO A 130 -23.41 7.25 -7.10
C PRO A 130 -24.67 7.72 -6.38
N LEU A 131 -25.34 6.83 -5.65
CA LEU A 131 -26.51 7.15 -4.85
C LEU A 131 -26.12 7.92 -3.59
N LEU A 132 -25.05 7.48 -2.93
CA LEU A 132 -24.44 8.14 -1.80
C LEU A 132 -22.92 8.16 -1.99
N ARG A 133 -22.29 9.26 -1.59
CA ARG A 133 -20.84 9.44 -1.71
C ARG A 133 -20.17 9.41 -0.34
N ASN A 134 -18.91 8.94 -0.34
CA ASN A 134 -18.05 8.95 0.84
C ASN A 134 -18.70 8.29 2.06
N ILE A 135 -19.21 7.07 1.90
CA ILE A 135 -19.91 6.33 2.96
C ILE A 135 -18.97 5.57 3.90
N GLN A 136 -17.66 5.71 3.74
CA GLN A 136 -16.65 5.09 4.60
C GLN A 136 -16.66 5.67 6.02
N ASN A 137 -16.27 4.87 7.00
CA ASN A 137 -16.23 5.23 8.42
C ASN A 137 -15.21 6.34 8.75
N SER A 138 -14.18 6.51 7.91
CA SER A 138 -13.08 7.45 8.15
C SER A 138 -12.63 8.10 6.85
N ASP A 139 -12.42 9.41 6.89
CA ASP A 139 -11.90 10.19 5.76
C ASP A 139 -10.37 10.12 5.66
N ASN A 140 -9.70 9.45 6.60
CA ASN A 140 -8.25 9.32 6.62
C ASN A 140 -7.79 7.91 6.19
N ASN A 141 -8.36 7.40 5.09
CA ASN A 141 -7.98 6.11 4.53
C ASN A 141 -7.13 6.30 3.27
N TYR A 142 -5.83 6.05 3.39
CA TYR A 142 -4.88 6.12 2.28
C TYR A 142 -4.21 4.76 2.07
N THR A 143 -4.05 4.38 0.82
CA THR A 143 -3.16 3.30 0.43
C THR A 143 -1.92 3.90 -0.22
N ARG A 144 -0.75 3.52 0.31
CA ARG A 144 0.53 3.86 -0.26
C ARG A 144 0.92 2.79 -1.26
N PHE A 145 1.22 3.23 -2.48
CA PHE A 145 1.71 2.38 -3.57
C PHE A 145 3.17 2.72 -3.85
N ILE A 146 3.91 1.71 -4.23
CA ILE A 146 5.27 1.83 -4.75
C ILE A 146 5.31 1.36 -6.20
N CYS A 147 6.16 2.02 -6.98
CA CYS A 147 6.56 1.58 -8.30
C CYS A 147 7.95 0.97 -8.20
N ILE A 148 8.10 -0.26 -8.65
CA ILE A 148 9.38 -0.99 -8.67
C ILE A 148 9.94 -1.10 -10.08
N SER A 149 11.26 -1.16 -10.18
CA SER A 149 12.03 -1.40 -11.40
C SER A 149 13.15 -2.41 -11.12
N LYS A 150 13.58 -3.15 -12.15
CA LYS A 150 14.74 -4.02 -12.07
C LYS A 150 16.04 -3.24 -11.82
N ASP A 151 16.18 -2.07 -12.46
CA ASP A 151 17.36 -1.26 -12.38
C ASP A 151 17.19 -0.12 -11.35
N PHE A 152 18.28 0.22 -10.67
CA PHE A 152 18.30 1.34 -9.74
C PHE A 152 18.29 2.67 -10.51
N HIS A 153 17.25 3.46 -10.29
CA HIS A 153 17.11 4.81 -10.87
C HIS A 153 16.74 5.81 -9.79
N VAL A 154 17.38 6.98 -9.82
CA VAL A 154 16.99 8.12 -9.00
C VAL A 154 16.41 9.20 -9.91
N TYR A 155 15.11 9.39 -9.81
CA TYR A 155 14.41 10.42 -10.59
C TYR A 155 14.51 11.79 -9.93
N PRO A 156 14.40 12.88 -10.71
CA PRO A 156 14.37 14.24 -10.16
C PRO A 156 13.27 14.39 -9.09
N GLY A 157 13.58 15.11 -8.03
CA GLY A 157 12.66 15.31 -6.91
C GLY A 157 12.63 14.15 -5.90
N ALA A 158 13.59 13.22 -5.96
CA ALA A 158 13.73 12.16 -4.97
C ALA A 158 13.88 12.74 -3.56
N ASN A 159 12.90 12.47 -2.70
CA ASN A 159 12.77 13.00 -1.36
C ASN A 159 12.62 11.91 -0.30
N LYS A 160 12.59 10.63 -0.72
CA LYS A 160 12.46 9.48 0.16
C LYS A 160 13.51 8.42 -0.16
N ILE A 161 14.07 7.84 0.89
CA ILE A 161 14.96 6.69 0.82
C ILE A 161 14.32 5.55 1.61
N SER A 162 14.24 4.36 1.01
CA SER A 162 13.88 3.13 1.70
C SER A 162 15.09 2.21 1.79
N VAL A 163 15.34 1.70 3.00
CA VAL A 163 16.41 0.72 3.25
C VAL A 163 15.87 -0.45 4.06
N VAL A 164 16.51 -1.59 3.92
CA VAL A 164 16.38 -2.72 4.84
C VAL A 164 17.74 -3.01 5.46
N THR A 165 17.77 -3.20 6.78
CA THR A 165 19.01 -3.41 7.53
C THR A 165 18.76 -4.26 8.77
N THR A 166 19.81 -4.90 9.30
CA THR A 166 19.81 -5.42 10.67
C THR A 166 20.20 -4.31 11.64
N ALA A 167 20.04 -4.56 12.92
CA ALA A 167 20.64 -3.78 14.00
C ALA A 167 21.39 -4.73 14.94
N SER A 168 22.37 -4.24 15.66
CA SER A 168 23.09 -5.03 16.66
C SER A 168 22.11 -5.68 17.63
N HIS A 169 22.24 -6.99 17.85
CA HIS A 169 21.44 -7.75 18.81
C HIS A 169 21.97 -7.57 20.25
N ALA A 170 22.11 -6.32 20.65
CA ALA A 170 22.56 -5.90 21.98
C ALA A 170 21.64 -4.81 22.54
N PRO A 171 21.61 -4.60 23.88
CA PRO A 171 20.87 -3.50 24.47
C PRO A 171 21.20 -2.16 23.81
N GLY A 172 20.17 -1.44 23.30
CA GLY A 172 20.34 -0.17 22.60
C GLY A 172 20.71 -0.27 21.12
N GLY A 173 20.87 -1.46 20.52
CA GLY A 173 21.31 -1.63 19.13
C GLY A 173 20.42 -0.89 18.12
N LEU A 174 19.11 -1.07 18.21
CA LEU A 174 18.16 -0.32 17.36
C LEU A 174 18.21 1.19 17.66
N GLY A 175 18.31 1.59 18.93
CA GLY A 175 18.46 2.98 19.32
C GLY A 175 19.69 3.64 18.72
N THR A 176 20.82 2.94 18.69
CA THR A 176 22.07 3.40 18.06
C THR A 176 21.89 3.59 16.55
N LEU A 177 21.23 2.65 15.88
CA LEU A 177 20.90 2.76 14.46
C LEU A 177 20.05 4.01 14.17
N LEU A 178 18.97 4.23 14.91
CA LEU A 178 18.09 5.37 14.74
C LEU A 178 18.77 6.71 15.06
N THR A 179 19.65 6.74 16.07
CA THR A 179 20.40 7.93 16.46
C THR A 179 21.33 8.42 15.36
N LYS A 180 21.86 7.55 14.50
CA LYS A 180 22.69 7.96 13.35
C LYS A 180 21.91 8.88 12.39
N PHE A 181 20.66 8.56 12.10
CA PHE A 181 19.79 9.40 11.26
C PHE A 181 19.34 10.67 11.98
N ALA A 182 19.00 10.57 13.26
CA ALA A 182 18.62 11.74 14.07
C ALA A 182 19.74 12.79 14.16
N ASN A 183 21.00 12.36 14.30
CA ASN A 183 22.16 13.23 14.41
C ASN A 183 22.41 14.07 13.13
N ILE A 184 21.96 13.61 11.98
CA ILE A 184 22.05 14.35 10.70
C ILE A 184 20.73 15.04 10.33
N GLY A 185 19.74 15.05 11.25
CA GLY A 185 18.45 15.73 11.07
C GLY A 185 17.49 15.04 10.10
N VAL A 186 17.68 13.75 9.82
CA VAL A 186 16.81 12.97 8.93
C VAL A 186 15.62 12.42 9.71
N ASN A 187 14.41 12.70 9.23
CA ASN A 187 13.17 12.16 9.78
C ASN A 187 12.92 10.74 9.27
N LEU A 188 12.50 9.88 10.18
CA LEU A 188 12.09 8.50 9.91
C LEU A 188 10.55 8.46 9.80
N THR A 189 10.01 8.11 8.63
CA THR A 189 8.56 8.06 8.40
C THR A 189 7.98 6.65 8.50
N LYS A 190 8.84 5.62 8.45
CA LYS A 190 8.45 4.23 8.60
C LYS A 190 9.53 3.45 9.34
N LEU A 191 9.09 2.61 10.26
CA LEU A 191 9.88 1.55 10.88
C LEU A 191 9.00 0.30 10.93
N GLU A 192 9.40 -0.73 10.21
CA GLU A 192 8.75 -2.04 10.22
C GLU A 192 9.80 -3.10 10.57
N SER A 193 9.49 -4.00 11.50
CA SER A 193 10.36 -5.12 11.84
C SER A 193 9.83 -6.42 11.29
N ARG A 194 10.70 -7.22 10.67
CA ARG A 194 10.39 -8.56 10.18
C ARG A 194 11.37 -9.57 10.75
N PRO A 195 10.91 -10.72 11.31
CA PRO A 195 11.81 -11.75 11.78
C PRO A 195 12.63 -12.34 10.62
N ILE A 196 13.90 -12.63 10.88
CA ILE A 196 14.76 -13.33 9.93
C ILE A 196 14.47 -14.83 10.03
N VAL A 197 14.04 -15.44 8.94
CA VAL A 197 13.74 -16.88 8.90
C VAL A 197 15.01 -17.68 9.19
N GLY A 198 14.93 -18.60 10.16
CA GLY A 198 16.07 -19.44 10.57
C GLY A 198 16.99 -18.81 11.63
N HIS A 199 16.73 -17.58 12.06
CA HIS A 199 17.47 -16.90 13.12
C HIS A 199 16.54 -16.57 14.30
N ASN A 200 16.86 -17.07 15.49
CA ASN A 200 16.03 -16.86 16.67
C ASN A 200 16.16 -15.41 17.18
N PHE A 201 15.03 -14.68 17.20
CA PHE A 201 14.93 -13.31 17.72
C PHE A 201 15.80 -12.26 17.00
N GLU A 202 16.25 -12.53 15.77
CA GLU A 202 16.87 -11.54 14.92
C GLU A 202 15.85 -10.93 13.94
N PHE A 203 16.00 -9.62 13.67
CA PHE A 203 15.04 -8.88 12.88
C PHE A 203 15.71 -8.08 11.76
N LEU A 204 15.03 -8.04 10.61
CA LEU A 204 15.23 -7.03 9.59
C LEU A 204 14.38 -5.81 9.92
N PHE A 205 14.94 -4.64 9.75
CA PHE A 205 14.26 -3.37 9.93
C PHE A 205 14.16 -2.67 8.57
N TYR A 206 12.93 -2.43 8.14
CA TYR A 206 12.64 -1.60 6.98
C TYR A 206 12.43 -0.17 7.46
N LEU A 207 13.19 0.75 6.89
CA LEU A 207 13.19 2.16 7.28
C LEU A 207 12.87 3.00 6.05
N ASP A 208 11.94 3.95 6.19
CA ASP A 208 11.73 5.01 5.21
C ASP A 208 12.19 6.34 5.80
N LEU A 209 13.06 7.01 5.11
CA LEU A 209 13.73 8.24 5.49
C LEU A 209 13.26 9.39 4.60
N GLU A 210 12.91 10.52 5.17
CA GLU A 210 12.72 11.78 4.42
C GLU A 210 14.08 12.37 4.08
N ALA A 211 14.68 11.86 3.02
CA ALA A 211 16.05 12.17 2.64
C ALA A 211 16.29 11.96 1.15
N SER A 212 17.43 12.43 0.68
CA SER A 212 17.95 12.20 -0.68
C SER A 212 19.39 11.77 -0.64
N LEU A 213 19.80 10.89 -1.56
CA LEU A 213 21.21 10.53 -1.77
C LEU A 213 22.06 11.70 -2.28
N ALA A 214 21.43 12.80 -2.68
CA ALA A 214 22.15 14.03 -3.01
C ALA A 214 22.76 14.73 -1.78
N ASP A 215 22.29 14.40 -0.54
CA ASP A 215 22.88 14.91 0.70
C ASP A 215 24.11 14.04 1.08
N PRO A 216 25.33 14.64 1.13
CA PRO A 216 26.54 13.90 1.49
C PRO A 216 26.50 13.27 2.89
N LYS A 217 25.78 13.90 3.84
CA LYS A 217 25.65 13.37 5.21
C LYS A 217 24.85 12.07 5.21
N VAL A 218 23.75 12.03 4.45
CA VAL A 218 22.92 10.84 4.27
C VAL A 218 23.72 9.73 3.62
N LEU A 219 24.43 10.05 2.54
CA LEU A 219 25.26 9.07 1.83
C LEU A 219 26.35 8.49 2.74
N SER A 220 26.98 9.32 3.58
CA SER A 220 28.00 8.86 4.55
C SER A 220 27.41 7.88 5.58
N VAL A 221 26.24 8.18 6.15
CA VAL A 221 25.58 7.29 7.12
C VAL A 221 25.15 5.97 6.46
N LEU A 222 24.61 6.01 5.25
CA LEU A 222 24.24 4.78 4.53
C LEU A 222 25.45 3.91 4.18
N ALA A 223 26.57 4.53 3.79
CA ALA A 223 27.83 3.82 3.54
C ALA A 223 28.40 3.19 4.81
N GLU A 224 28.33 3.89 5.94
CA GLU A 224 28.72 3.34 7.26
C GLU A 224 27.86 2.13 7.63
N LEU A 225 26.53 2.23 7.46
CA LEU A 225 25.63 1.12 7.73
C LEU A 225 25.90 -0.07 6.82
N HIS A 226 26.14 0.17 5.54
CA HIS A 226 26.50 -0.88 4.59
C HIS A 226 27.78 -1.63 5.01
N ALA A 227 28.75 -0.91 5.57
CA ALA A 227 30.01 -1.50 6.02
C ALA A 227 29.94 -2.19 7.38
N SER A 228 28.99 -1.81 8.26
CA SER A 228 28.95 -2.23 9.67
C SER A 228 27.83 -3.20 10.03
N GLN A 229 26.79 -3.32 9.20
CA GLN A 229 25.67 -4.21 9.47
C GLN A 229 25.79 -5.53 8.71
N ASP A 230 25.36 -6.63 9.33
CA ASP A 230 25.39 -7.97 8.73
C ASP A 230 24.54 -8.04 7.46
N LYS A 231 23.41 -7.34 7.47
CA LYS A 231 22.58 -7.12 6.28
C LYS A 231 22.25 -5.65 6.13
N PHE A 232 22.49 -5.13 4.95
CA PHE A 232 22.07 -3.79 4.53
C PHE A 232 21.75 -3.80 3.04
N ARG A 233 20.60 -3.25 2.67
CA ARG A 233 20.24 -3.04 1.29
C ARG A 233 19.48 -1.72 1.12
N LEU A 234 19.93 -0.91 0.17
CA LEU A 234 19.19 0.23 -0.34
C LEU A 234 18.07 -0.29 -1.26
N LEU A 235 16.82 -0.05 -0.88
CA LEU A 235 15.65 -0.43 -1.67
C LEU A 235 15.29 0.62 -2.72
N GLY A 236 15.62 1.89 -2.49
CA GLY A 236 15.39 2.96 -3.44
C GLY A 236 15.64 4.34 -2.87
N ASN A 237 15.88 5.31 -3.79
CA ASN A 237 15.78 6.74 -3.53
C ASN A 237 14.86 7.35 -4.59
N TYR A 238 13.70 7.84 -4.18
CA TYR A 238 12.60 8.11 -5.10
C TYR A 238 11.75 9.30 -4.67
N PRO A 239 11.04 9.94 -5.63
CA PRO A 239 10.00 10.91 -5.30
C PRO A 239 8.76 10.20 -4.75
N GLU A 240 8.23 10.70 -3.63
CA GLU A 240 6.94 10.32 -3.08
C GLU A 240 6.07 11.57 -2.92
N ASN A 241 4.85 11.52 -3.47
CA ASN A 241 3.84 12.57 -3.44
C ASN A 241 2.62 12.11 -2.63
#